data_d662f1bdfa5287c9cba19154e10428c1
#
_entry.id   d662f1bdfa5287c9cba19154e10428c1
#
_cell.length_a   1.000
_cell.length_b   1.000
_cell.length_c   1.000
_cell.angle_alpha   90.00
_cell.angle_beta   90.00
_cell.angle_gamma   90.00
#
_symmetry.space_group_name_H-M   'P 1'
#
loop_
_entity.id
_entity.type
_entity.pdbx_description
1 polymer ?
#
loop_
_entity_poly.entity_id
_entity_poly.type
_entity_poly.pdbx_seq_one_letter_code
_entity_poly.pdbx_strand_id
1 'polypeptide(L)'
;MREEILEKLRWVYKHSPRVVRKTLRPFRDVAADCHNRPHFDRIVARTAAQIREDAQSHPGQKIFVDCGFNAGEMLERFVKTLPGFRFYGFEVNYRDFAESAAELQKRHPNILGLNFSAVSDHDGTASFRIAGQKGGILRAEATTILPELHKEEFTDERPYEVATIDFSRWLREMVARHTEADGSKPFVAVKMDIEGEEYAVLEELVRDGTIALVSELMVEFHTEQFDQNQRPHYARREAVIRDELSRFPVQILSWG
;
A
#
# COMPACT_ATOMS: atom_id res chain seq x y z
N MET A 1 3.37 -21.17 25.73
CA MET A 1 1.90 -21.25 25.84
C MET A 1 1.15 -20.59 24.67
N ARG A 2 1.38 -19.31 24.34
CA ARG A 2 0.69 -18.60 23.23
C ARG A 2 1.09 -19.13 21.84
N GLU A 3 2.38 -19.35 21.58
CA GLU A 3 2.89 -19.94 20.34
C GLU A 3 2.42 -21.40 20.15
N GLU A 4 2.41 -22.17 21.18
CA GLU A 4 1.94 -23.57 21.16
C GLU A 4 0.45 -23.69 20.79
N ILE A 5 -0.37 -22.73 21.24
CA ILE A 5 -1.78 -22.64 20.85
C ILE A 5 -1.92 -22.27 19.38
N LEU A 6 -1.11 -21.34 18.86
CA LEU A 6 -1.12 -20.91 17.48
C LEU A 6 -0.66 -22.02 16.54
N GLU A 7 0.36 -22.82 16.90
CA GLU A 7 0.79 -23.98 16.13
C GLU A 7 -0.29 -25.07 16.10
N LYS A 8 -0.94 -25.33 17.23
CA LYS A 8 -2.06 -26.28 17.28
C LYS A 8 -3.24 -25.84 16.41
N LEU A 9 -3.59 -24.54 16.41
CA LEU A 9 -4.64 -24.01 15.54
C LEU A 9 -4.28 -24.12 14.06
N ARG A 10 -3.02 -23.85 13.68
CA ARG A 10 -2.53 -24.05 12.31
C ARG A 10 -2.61 -25.51 11.89
N TRP A 11 -2.20 -26.42 12.76
CA TRP A 11 -2.26 -27.87 12.49
C TRP A 11 -3.71 -28.34 12.32
N VAL A 12 -4.62 -27.94 13.22
CA VAL A 12 -6.05 -28.28 13.15
C VAL A 12 -6.65 -27.74 11.85
N TYR A 13 -6.37 -26.50 11.49
CA TYR A 13 -6.84 -25.91 10.22
C TYR A 13 -6.35 -26.70 9.01
N LYS A 14 -5.06 -27.03 8.95
CA LYS A 14 -4.43 -27.75 7.83
C LYS A 14 -5.01 -29.15 7.62
N HIS A 15 -5.40 -29.84 8.69
CA HIS A 15 -5.86 -31.23 8.65
C HIS A 15 -7.39 -31.38 8.75
N SER A 16 -8.15 -30.29 8.80
CA SER A 16 -9.61 -30.33 8.89
C SER A 16 -10.28 -30.44 7.51
N PRO A 17 -11.47 -31.08 7.41
CA PRO A 17 -12.28 -31.09 6.20
C PRO A 17 -12.64 -29.69 5.70
N ARG A 18 -12.89 -29.53 4.38
CA ARG A 18 -13.18 -28.22 3.74
C ARG A 18 -14.26 -27.40 4.45
N VAL A 19 -15.33 -28.05 4.91
CA VAL A 19 -16.44 -27.38 5.62
C VAL A 19 -15.97 -26.79 6.95
N VAL A 20 -15.17 -27.53 7.71
CA VAL A 20 -14.62 -27.11 9.00
C VAL A 20 -13.57 -25.99 8.80
N ARG A 21 -12.81 -26.04 7.71
CA ARG A 21 -11.85 -24.97 7.37
C ARG A 21 -12.53 -23.62 7.14
N LYS A 22 -13.72 -23.62 6.54
CA LYS A 22 -14.49 -22.38 6.32
C LYS A 22 -14.89 -21.73 7.64
N THR A 23 -15.27 -22.53 8.64
CA THR A 23 -15.63 -22.07 9.99
C THR A 23 -14.41 -21.64 10.81
N LEU A 24 -13.24 -22.25 10.58
CA LEU A 24 -11.99 -21.95 11.30
C LEU A 24 -11.16 -20.83 10.65
N ARG A 25 -11.57 -20.35 9.47
CA ARG A 25 -10.87 -19.30 8.73
C ARG A 25 -10.60 -18.03 9.56
N PRO A 26 -11.61 -17.44 10.24
CA PRO A 26 -11.38 -16.26 11.06
C PRO A 26 -10.31 -16.47 12.14
N PHE A 27 -10.28 -17.66 12.76
CA PHE A 27 -9.29 -17.96 13.80
C PHE A 27 -7.87 -18.11 13.26
N ARG A 28 -7.72 -18.63 12.03
CA ARG A 28 -6.40 -18.72 11.39
C ARG A 28 -5.88 -17.32 11.00
N ASP A 29 -6.73 -16.49 10.45
CA ASP A 29 -6.37 -15.14 9.99
C ASP A 29 -5.97 -14.28 11.20
N VAL A 30 -6.72 -14.36 12.30
CA VAL A 30 -6.34 -13.78 13.59
C VAL A 30 -5.00 -14.35 14.11
N ALA A 31 -4.74 -15.66 13.92
CA ALA A 31 -3.49 -16.27 14.36
C ALA A 31 -2.28 -15.82 13.52
N ALA A 32 -2.45 -15.67 12.20
CA ALA A 32 -1.42 -15.16 11.31
C ALA A 32 -1.12 -13.69 11.60
N ASP A 33 -2.15 -12.87 11.77
CA ASP A 33 -2.04 -11.46 12.14
C ASP A 33 -1.35 -11.28 13.50
N CYS A 34 -1.72 -12.08 14.51
CA CYS A 34 -1.04 -12.05 15.82
C CYS A 34 0.44 -12.43 15.75
N HIS A 35 0.86 -13.26 14.78
CA HIS A 35 2.27 -13.64 14.63
C HIS A 35 3.09 -12.53 13.97
N ASN A 36 2.55 -11.91 12.92
CA ASN A 36 3.23 -10.86 12.15
C ASN A 36 3.11 -9.47 12.82
N ARG A 37 2.09 -9.24 13.63
CA ARG A 37 1.83 -7.95 14.29
C ARG A 37 3.05 -7.31 14.96
N PRO A 38 3.86 -8.02 15.78
CA PRO A 38 5.05 -7.42 16.40
C PRO A 38 6.14 -7.01 15.41
N HIS A 39 6.21 -7.67 14.24
CA HIS A 39 7.13 -7.30 13.17
C HIS A 39 6.68 -6.01 12.50
N PHE A 40 5.44 -5.94 12.06
CA PHE A 40 4.85 -4.75 11.46
C PHE A 40 4.85 -3.55 12.42
N ASP A 41 4.52 -3.76 13.69
CA ASP A 41 4.55 -2.70 14.70
C ASP A 41 5.96 -2.10 14.84
N ARG A 42 7.02 -2.92 14.76
CA ARG A 42 8.42 -2.43 14.79
C ARG A 42 8.80 -1.66 13.54
N ILE A 43 8.40 -2.14 12.36
CA ILE A 43 8.67 -1.44 11.09
C ILE A 43 7.99 -0.07 11.13
N VAL A 44 6.68 -0.04 11.41
CA VAL A 44 5.92 1.22 11.50
C VAL A 44 6.51 2.16 12.54
N ALA A 45 6.85 1.66 13.73
CA ALA A 45 7.41 2.49 14.79
C ALA A 45 8.73 3.14 14.38
N ARG A 46 9.63 2.39 13.74
CA ARG A 46 10.92 2.90 13.24
C ARG A 46 10.71 3.93 12.13
N THR A 47 9.91 3.58 11.12
CA THR A 47 9.63 4.45 9.98
C THR A 47 8.90 5.72 10.42
N ALA A 48 7.88 5.61 11.27
CA ALA A 48 7.18 6.78 11.80
C ALA A 48 8.08 7.65 12.70
N ALA A 49 9.07 7.08 13.39
CA ALA A 49 10.03 7.87 14.15
C ALA A 49 10.89 8.74 13.21
N GLN A 50 11.39 8.17 12.11
CA GLN A 50 12.14 8.89 11.10
C GLN A 50 11.29 10.00 10.47
N ILE A 51 10.09 9.66 9.99
CA ILE A 51 9.15 10.64 9.40
C ILE A 51 8.89 11.83 10.36
N ARG A 52 8.71 11.56 11.65
CA ARG A 52 8.49 12.63 12.63
C ARG A 52 9.71 13.52 12.82
N GLU A 53 10.90 12.92 12.85
CA GLU A 53 12.16 13.66 12.99
C GLU A 53 12.35 14.61 11.80
N ASP A 54 12.19 14.10 10.58
CA ASP A 54 12.38 14.86 9.35
C ASP A 54 11.29 15.93 9.17
N ALA A 55 10.06 15.63 9.56
CA ALA A 55 8.94 16.57 9.52
C ALA A 55 8.96 17.61 10.67
N GLN A 56 9.80 17.45 11.69
CA GLN A 56 9.72 18.27 12.91
C GLN A 56 9.92 19.76 12.65
N SER A 57 10.90 20.12 11.84
CA SER A 57 11.23 21.50 11.49
C SER A 57 10.49 22.03 10.27
N HIS A 58 9.69 21.18 9.60
CA HIS A 58 9.00 21.58 8.39
C HIS A 58 7.86 22.57 8.70
N PRO A 59 7.81 23.76 8.05
CA PRO A 59 6.85 24.81 8.39
C PRO A 59 5.43 24.52 7.94
N GLY A 60 5.25 23.77 6.84
CA GLY A 60 3.95 23.47 6.25
C GLY A 60 3.21 22.32 6.93
N GLN A 61 2.02 22.05 6.42
CA GLN A 61 1.22 20.92 6.85
C GLN A 61 1.97 19.60 6.65
N LYS A 62 1.58 18.55 7.39
CA LYS A 62 2.18 17.22 7.31
C LYS A 62 1.16 16.24 6.77
N ILE A 63 1.50 15.59 5.67
CA ILE A 63 0.59 14.70 4.93
C ILE A 63 1.23 13.34 4.76
N PHE A 64 0.46 12.30 4.98
CA PHE A 64 0.80 10.92 4.70
C PHE A 64 -0.16 10.36 3.67
N VAL A 65 0.37 9.73 2.62
CA VAL A 65 -0.41 9.08 1.56
C VAL A 65 -0.09 7.59 1.54
N ASP A 66 -1.10 6.75 1.69
CA ASP A 66 -0.97 5.28 1.61
C ASP A 66 -1.57 4.78 0.29
N CYS A 67 -0.71 4.43 -0.66
CA CYS A 67 -1.10 3.78 -1.90
C CYS A 67 -1.07 2.27 -1.70
N GLY A 68 -2.25 1.65 -1.72
CA GLY A 68 -2.47 0.25 -1.33
C GLY A 68 -2.74 0.11 0.17
N PHE A 69 -3.77 0.83 0.69
CA PHE A 69 -4.06 0.77 2.14
C PHE A 69 -4.77 -0.53 2.56
N ASN A 70 -5.26 -1.33 1.61
CA ASN A 70 -5.86 -2.64 1.85
C ASN A 70 -7.05 -2.56 2.83
N ALA A 71 -7.10 -3.40 3.88
CA ALA A 71 -8.09 -3.32 4.95
C ALA A 71 -7.92 -2.10 5.89
N GLY A 72 -6.84 -1.32 5.72
CA GLY A 72 -6.55 -0.11 6.48
C GLY A 72 -5.77 -0.33 7.78
N GLU A 73 -5.34 -1.56 8.09
CA GLU A 73 -4.64 -1.84 9.35
C GLU A 73 -3.28 -1.13 9.43
N MET A 74 -2.53 -1.12 8.31
CA MET A 74 -1.24 -0.46 8.24
C MET A 74 -1.41 1.06 8.31
N LEU A 75 -2.37 1.60 7.57
CA LEU A 75 -2.72 3.01 7.62
C LEU A 75 -3.11 3.44 9.05
N GLU A 76 -3.92 2.64 9.75
CA GLU A 76 -4.32 2.94 11.14
C GLU A 76 -3.13 2.99 12.11
N ARG A 77 -2.11 2.14 11.89
CA ARG A 77 -0.87 2.18 12.67
C ARG A 77 -0.12 3.49 12.46
N PHE A 78 0.01 3.95 11.21
CA PHE A 78 0.60 5.25 10.92
C PHE A 78 -0.21 6.41 11.50
N VAL A 79 -1.54 6.37 11.40
CA VAL A 79 -2.42 7.37 12.02
C VAL A 79 -2.16 7.50 13.52
N LYS A 80 -1.99 6.38 14.22
CA LYS A 80 -1.71 6.34 15.66
C LYS A 80 -0.29 6.79 16.02
N THR A 81 0.67 6.62 15.11
CA THR A 81 2.10 6.90 15.37
C THR A 81 2.59 8.23 14.81
N LEU A 82 1.82 8.89 13.94
CA LEU A 82 2.12 10.18 13.32
C LEU A 82 1.12 11.26 13.76
N PRO A 83 1.16 11.72 15.03
CA PRO A 83 0.26 12.78 15.48
C PRO A 83 0.53 14.07 14.70
N GLY A 84 -0.55 14.80 14.35
CA GLY A 84 -0.47 16.04 13.59
C GLY A 84 -0.38 15.87 12.08
N PHE A 85 -0.30 14.65 11.57
CA PHE A 85 -0.42 14.36 10.16
C PHE A 85 -1.88 14.28 9.71
N ARG A 86 -2.12 14.62 8.45
CA ARG A 86 -3.33 14.36 7.68
C ARG A 86 -3.09 13.20 6.74
N PHE A 87 -4.09 12.39 6.49
CA PHE A 87 -3.93 11.14 5.78
C PHE A 87 -4.83 11.08 4.55
N TYR A 88 -4.29 10.50 3.48
CA TYR A 88 -5.02 10.05 2.31
C TYR A 88 -4.68 8.59 2.04
N GLY A 89 -5.59 7.86 1.43
CA GLY A 89 -5.35 6.49 1.03
C GLY A 89 -5.99 6.16 -0.31
N PHE A 90 -5.38 5.21 -1.01
CA PHE A 90 -5.88 4.62 -2.25
C PHE A 90 -5.92 3.10 -2.12
N GLU A 91 -7.01 2.51 -2.57
CA GLU A 91 -7.20 1.08 -2.63
C GLU A 91 -8.09 0.74 -3.83
N VAL A 92 -7.74 -0.32 -4.53
CA VAL A 92 -8.49 -0.73 -5.71
C VAL A 92 -9.65 -1.66 -5.37
N ASN A 93 -9.52 -2.47 -4.33
CA ASN A 93 -10.49 -3.49 -3.94
C ASN A 93 -11.61 -2.94 -3.05
N TYR A 94 -12.49 -2.14 -3.63
CA TYR A 94 -13.63 -1.58 -2.89
C TYR A 94 -14.61 -2.64 -2.38
N ARG A 95 -14.70 -3.80 -3.06
CA ARG A 95 -15.68 -4.85 -2.72
C ARG A 95 -15.42 -5.47 -1.36
N ASP A 96 -14.15 -5.64 -1.03
CA ASP A 96 -13.76 -6.27 0.24
C ASP A 96 -13.45 -5.25 1.33
N PHE A 97 -13.08 -4.00 0.97
CA PHE A 97 -12.53 -3.05 1.94
C PHE A 97 -13.34 -1.78 2.15
N ALA A 98 -14.44 -1.55 1.42
CA ALA A 98 -15.24 -0.32 1.56
C ALA A 98 -15.80 -0.12 2.98
N GLU A 99 -16.27 -1.19 3.62
CA GLU A 99 -16.82 -1.12 4.98
C GLU A 99 -15.72 -0.80 6.02
N SER A 100 -14.58 -1.49 5.96
CA SER A 100 -13.46 -1.24 6.86
C SER A 100 -12.89 0.17 6.69
N ALA A 101 -12.79 0.66 5.46
CA ALA A 101 -12.34 2.01 5.15
C ALA A 101 -13.30 3.08 5.73
N ALA A 102 -14.61 2.89 5.58
CA ALA A 102 -15.60 3.81 6.14
C ALA A 102 -15.53 3.87 7.67
N GLU A 103 -15.39 2.73 8.34
CA GLU A 103 -15.21 2.66 9.80
C GLU A 103 -13.88 3.27 10.25
N LEU A 104 -12.81 3.09 9.47
CA LEU A 104 -11.51 3.69 9.75
C LEU A 104 -11.59 5.23 9.68
N GLN A 105 -12.16 5.77 8.60
CA GLN A 105 -12.32 7.22 8.43
C GLN A 105 -13.21 7.85 9.49
N LYS A 106 -14.27 7.15 9.91
CA LYS A 106 -15.14 7.59 11.02
C LYS A 106 -14.39 7.67 12.37
N ARG A 107 -13.50 6.71 12.64
CA ARG A 107 -12.70 6.69 13.88
C ARG A 107 -11.57 7.72 13.89
N HIS A 108 -11.08 8.12 12.72
CA HIS A 108 -9.92 8.99 12.56
C HIS A 108 -10.22 10.20 11.66
N PRO A 109 -10.73 11.32 12.22
CA PRO A 109 -11.11 12.51 11.43
C PRO A 109 -9.94 13.18 10.67
N ASN A 110 -8.71 12.85 10.99
CA ASN A 110 -7.52 13.30 10.27
C ASN A 110 -7.24 12.48 8.99
N ILE A 111 -8.01 11.45 8.70
CA ILE A 111 -8.06 10.80 7.39
C ILE A 111 -9.00 11.62 6.50
N LEU A 112 -8.42 12.41 5.60
CA LEU A 112 -9.17 13.35 4.77
C LEU A 112 -9.86 12.70 3.58
N GLY A 113 -9.34 11.57 3.10
CA GLY A 113 -9.95 10.82 2.01
C GLY A 113 -9.37 9.41 1.87
N LEU A 114 -10.27 8.44 1.68
CA LEU A 114 -9.94 7.09 1.24
C LEU A 114 -10.64 6.88 -0.11
N ASN A 115 -9.83 6.67 -1.15
CA ASN A 115 -10.28 6.62 -2.53
C ASN A 115 -10.19 5.18 -3.04
N PHE A 116 -11.26 4.70 -3.65
CA PHE A 116 -11.29 3.39 -4.30
C PHE A 116 -11.01 3.54 -5.80
N SER A 117 -9.73 3.71 -6.12
CA SER A 117 -9.18 3.74 -7.47
C SER A 117 -7.78 3.15 -7.48
N ALA A 118 -7.37 2.59 -8.60
CA ALA A 118 -6.00 2.16 -8.81
C ALA A 118 -5.10 3.38 -9.02
N VAL A 119 -4.03 3.47 -8.26
CA VAL A 119 -2.96 4.45 -8.48
C VAL A 119 -2.20 4.05 -9.74
N SER A 120 -2.05 4.95 -10.70
CA SER A 120 -1.42 4.71 -12.00
C SER A 120 -0.72 5.97 -12.51
N ASP A 121 -0.12 5.88 -13.69
CA ASP A 121 0.49 6.99 -14.42
C ASP A 121 -0.52 7.79 -15.27
N HIS A 122 -1.80 7.38 -15.30
CA HIS A 122 -2.86 8.03 -16.09
C HIS A 122 -4.25 7.84 -15.50
N ASP A 123 -5.16 8.74 -15.86
CA ASP A 123 -6.59 8.58 -15.61
C ASP A 123 -7.23 7.65 -16.64
N GLY A 124 -8.13 6.78 -16.21
CA GLY A 124 -8.82 5.85 -17.08
C GLY A 124 -9.54 4.74 -16.33
N THR A 125 -9.52 3.57 -16.92
CA THR A 125 -10.03 2.33 -16.32
C THR A 125 -9.05 1.19 -16.57
N ALA A 126 -8.96 0.26 -15.62
CA ALA A 126 -8.17 -0.95 -15.74
C ALA A 126 -8.98 -2.17 -15.29
N SER A 127 -8.64 -3.33 -15.84
CA SER A 127 -9.21 -4.59 -15.39
C SER A 127 -8.50 -5.05 -14.12
N PHE A 128 -9.24 -5.17 -13.04
CA PHE A 128 -8.73 -5.55 -11.74
C PHE A 128 -8.85 -7.05 -11.52
N ARG A 129 -7.77 -7.66 -11.08
CA ARG A 129 -7.69 -9.08 -10.75
C ARG A 129 -7.46 -9.28 -9.27
N ILE A 130 -8.18 -10.22 -8.69
CA ILE A 130 -7.99 -10.64 -7.31
C ILE A 130 -7.20 -11.95 -7.32
N ALA A 131 -6.12 -12.04 -6.54
CA ALA A 131 -5.38 -13.27 -6.40
C ALA A 131 -6.30 -14.40 -5.91
N GLY A 132 -6.31 -15.48 -6.66
CA GLY A 132 -7.15 -16.62 -6.38
C GLY A 132 -6.74 -17.41 -5.15
N GLN A 133 -7.51 -18.45 -4.88
CA GLN A 133 -7.31 -19.31 -3.71
C GLN A 133 -6.20 -20.35 -3.95
N LYS A 134 -5.03 -20.20 -3.37
CA LYS A 134 -4.14 -21.33 -3.14
C LYS A 134 -4.51 -21.98 -1.79
N GLY A 135 -4.98 -23.22 -1.85
CA GLY A 135 -5.41 -23.94 -0.65
C GLY A 135 -6.71 -23.44 0.00
N GLY A 136 -7.58 -22.73 -0.75
CA GLY A 136 -8.89 -22.30 -0.27
C GLY A 136 -8.92 -20.96 0.45
N ILE A 137 -7.89 -20.13 0.30
CA ILE A 137 -7.78 -18.82 0.93
C ILE A 137 -7.77 -17.75 -0.15
N LEU A 138 -8.80 -16.91 -0.16
CA LEU A 138 -8.75 -15.65 -0.91
C LEU A 138 -7.69 -14.76 -0.25
N ARG A 139 -6.70 -14.34 -1.03
CA ARG A 139 -5.83 -13.24 -0.65
C ARG A 139 -6.40 -11.98 -1.29
N ALA A 140 -7.39 -11.38 -0.64
CA ALA A 140 -7.90 -10.08 -1.03
C ALA A 140 -6.81 -8.99 -1.05
N GLU A 141 -5.69 -9.28 -0.42
CA GLU A 141 -4.52 -8.42 -0.24
C GLU A 141 -3.56 -8.43 -1.45
N ALA A 142 -3.58 -9.48 -2.27
CA ALA A 142 -2.68 -9.60 -3.41
C ALA A 142 -3.48 -9.40 -4.69
N THR A 143 -3.65 -8.15 -5.08
CA THR A 143 -4.52 -7.74 -6.19
C THR A 143 -3.75 -6.82 -7.13
N THR A 144 -3.90 -6.97 -8.43
CA THR A 144 -3.19 -6.15 -9.41
C THR A 144 -4.05 -5.76 -10.59
N ILE A 145 -3.73 -4.65 -11.23
CA ILE A 145 -4.27 -4.25 -12.53
C ILE A 145 -3.33 -4.63 -13.69
N LEU A 146 -2.10 -5.11 -13.39
CA LEU A 146 -1.13 -5.49 -14.43
C LEU A 146 -1.42 -6.89 -14.98
N PRO A 147 -1.65 -7.04 -16.29
CA PRO A 147 -1.84 -8.34 -16.93
C PRO A 147 -0.61 -9.24 -16.83
N GLU A 148 0.59 -8.65 -16.77
CA GLU A 148 1.88 -9.33 -16.77
C GLU A 148 2.28 -9.85 -15.39
N LEU A 149 1.66 -9.38 -14.32
CA LEU A 149 1.95 -9.89 -12.99
C LEU A 149 1.31 -11.28 -12.86
N HIS A 150 2.13 -12.30 -13.05
CA HIS A 150 1.68 -13.68 -13.01
C HIS A 150 1.81 -14.24 -11.60
N LYS A 151 0.72 -14.23 -10.86
CA LYS A 151 0.57 -15.13 -9.72
C LYS A 151 -0.19 -16.35 -10.24
N GLU A 152 0.40 -17.55 -10.18
CA GLU A 152 -0.27 -18.84 -10.48
C GLU A 152 -1.60 -19.02 -9.71
N GLU A 153 -1.93 -18.05 -8.89
CA GLU A 153 -3.02 -18.02 -7.94
C GLU A 153 -4.18 -17.14 -8.38
N PHE A 154 -4.06 -16.39 -9.50
CA PHE A 154 -5.19 -15.62 -10.02
C PHE A 154 -6.23 -16.56 -10.63
N THR A 155 -7.28 -16.83 -9.89
CA THR A 155 -8.48 -17.45 -10.44
C THR A 155 -9.44 -16.34 -10.84
N ASP A 156 -9.33 -15.90 -12.06
CA ASP A 156 -10.17 -14.86 -12.67
C ASP A 156 -11.60 -15.36 -12.89
N GLU A 157 -12.33 -15.66 -11.83
CA GLU A 157 -13.74 -15.97 -12.05
C GLU A 157 -14.55 -14.73 -12.47
N ARG A 158 -14.12 -13.51 -12.13
CA ARG A 158 -14.76 -12.24 -12.59
C ARG A 158 -13.82 -11.04 -12.41
N PRO A 159 -12.95 -10.72 -13.36
CA PRO A 159 -12.30 -9.43 -13.37
C PRO A 159 -13.39 -8.33 -13.42
N TYR A 160 -13.14 -7.20 -12.78
CA TYR A 160 -14.03 -6.05 -12.88
C TYR A 160 -13.24 -4.79 -13.17
N GLU A 161 -13.88 -3.83 -13.82
CA GLU A 161 -13.27 -2.57 -14.15
C GLU A 161 -13.18 -1.67 -12.92
N VAL A 162 -12.05 -1.01 -12.76
CA VAL A 162 -11.78 -0.01 -11.72
C VAL A 162 -11.27 1.26 -12.37
N ALA A 163 -11.58 2.40 -11.77
CA ALA A 163 -10.98 3.66 -12.19
C ALA A 163 -9.49 3.66 -11.88
N THR A 164 -8.67 4.18 -12.80
CA THR A 164 -7.28 4.55 -12.54
C THR A 164 -7.19 6.06 -12.30
N ILE A 165 -6.21 6.46 -11.49
CA ILE A 165 -5.93 7.86 -11.24
C ILE A 165 -4.47 8.18 -11.58
N ASP A 166 -4.28 9.25 -12.37
CA ASP A 166 -2.97 9.85 -12.57
C ASP A 166 -2.46 10.40 -11.23
N PHE A 167 -1.55 9.65 -10.61
CA PHE A 167 -1.05 9.97 -9.28
C PHE A 167 -0.19 11.24 -9.29
N SER A 168 0.53 11.50 -10.38
CA SER A 168 1.32 12.72 -10.52
C SER A 168 0.44 13.96 -10.52
N ARG A 169 -0.63 13.97 -11.31
CA ARG A 169 -1.62 15.05 -11.31
C ARG A 169 -2.28 15.21 -9.94
N TRP A 170 -2.74 14.11 -9.35
CA TRP A 170 -3.38 14.14 -8.04
C TRP A 170 -2.45 14.71 -6.95
N LEU A 171 -1.18 14.31 -6.96
CA LEU A 171 -0.18 14.78 -6.00
C LEU A 171 0.05 16.29 -6.12
N ARG A 172 0.16 16.83 -7.35
CA ARG A 172 0.26 18.28 -7.58
C ARG A 172 -0.96 19.02 -7.04
N GLU A 173 -2.17 18.53 -7.32
CA GLU A 173 -3.41 19.12 -6.85
C GLU A 173 -3.52 19.07 -5.31
N MET A 174 -3.17 17.96 -4.72
CA MET A 174 -3.15 17.78 -3.27
C MET A 174 -2.15 18.74 -2.61
N VAL A 175 -0.93 18.84 -3.11
CA VAL A 175 0.08 19.77 -2.59
C VAL A 175 -0.39 21.21 -2.73
N ALA A 176 -0.96 21.61 -3.89
CA ALA A 176 -1.49 22.95 -4.09
C ALA A 176 -2.60 23.29 -3.09
N ARG A 177 -3.49 22.34 -2.80
CA ARG A 177 -4.59 22.50 -1.83
C ARG A 177 -4.10 22.68 -0.39
N HIS A 178 -2.96 22.11 -0.05
CA HIS A 178 -2.37 22.13 1.29
C HIS A 178 -1.18 23.09 1.42
N THR A 179 -0.86 23.87 0.39
CA THR A 179 0.12 24.94 0.45
C THR A 179 -0.47 26.09 1.24
N GLU A 180 0.25 26.56 2.24
CA GLU A 180 -0.16 27.67 3.12
C GLU A 180 -0.15 29.02 2.38
N ALA A 181 -0.83 30.02 2.97
CA ALA A 181 -0.93 31.34 2.36
C ALA A 181 0.43 32.06 2.17
N ASP A 182 1.43 31.69 2.96
CA ASP A 182 2.82 32.18 2.84
C ASP A 182 3.65 31.43 1.80
N GLY A 183 3.05 30.46 1.10
CA GLY A 183 3.71 29.63 0.08
C GLY A 183 4.41 28.39 0.64
N SER A 184 4.35 28.13 1.94
CA SER A 184 4.91 26.92 2.55
C SER A 184 4.18 25.68 2.03
N LYS A 185 4.89 24.81 1.29
CA LYS A 185 4.35 23.53 0.80
C LYS A 185 4.24 22.53 1.96
N PRO A 186 3.35 21.55 1.87
CA PRO A 186 3.27 20.48 2.88
C PRO A 186 4.51 19.58 2.84
N PHE A 187 4.86 19.00 3.99
CA PHE A 187 5.70 17.81 4.06
C PHE A 187 4.87 16.61 3.63
N VAL A 188 5.32 15.84 2.65
CA VAL A 188 4.58 14.72 2.08
C VAL A 188 5.37 13.43 2.23
N ALA A 189 4.85 12.49 3.01
CA ALA A 189 5.33 11.11 3.07
C ALA A 189 4.40 10.20 2.28
N VAL A 190 4.94 9.37 1.40
CA VAL A 190 4.17 8.44 0.55
C VAL A 190 4.61 7.01 0.84
N LYS A 191 3.66 6.13 1.17
CA LYS A 191 3.83 4.67 1.10
C LYS A 191 3.23 4.17 -0.21
N MET A 192 3.98 3.38 -0.95
CA MET A 192 3.56 2.81 -2.23
C MET A 192 3.78 1.30 -2.22
N ASP A 193 2.67 0.56 -2.27
CA ASP A 193 2.60 -0.89 -2.20
C ASP A 193 1.35 -1.28 -3.01
N ILE A 194 1.50 -1.29 -4.35
CA ILE A 194 0.40 -1.33 -5.33
C ILE A 194 0.54 -2.47 -6.34
N GLU A 195 1.25 -3.53 -5.90
CA GLU A 195 1.25 -4.83 -6.57
C GLU A 195 1.64 -4.74 -8.07
N GLY A 196 2.74 -4.01 -8.35
CA GLY A 196 3.40 -3.95 -9.66
C GLY A 196 3.26 -2.62 -10.40
N GLU A 197 2.29 -1.78 -10.09
CA GLU A 197 2.09 -0.49 -10.78
C GLU A 197 3.09 0.58 -10.30
N GLU A 198 3.84 0.35 -9.23
CA GLU A 198 4.85 1.27 -8.70
C GLU A 198 5.89 1.69 -9.74
N TYR A 199 6.21 0.83 -10.72
CA TYR A 199 7.18 1.15 -11.77
C TYR A 199 6.68 2.26 -12.68
N ALA A 200 5.45 2.14 -13.19
CA ALA A 200 4.86 3.14 -14.09
C ALA A 200 4.66 4.47 -13.37
N VAL A 201 4.16 4.41 -12.14
CA VAL A 201 3.90 5.59 -11.31
C VAL A 201 5.19 6.33 -10.98
N LEU A 202 6.26 5.64 -10.54
CA LEU A 202 7.52 6.28 -10.19
C LEU A 202 8.26 6.81 -11.41
N GLU A 203 8.23 6.10 -12.54
CA GLU A 203 8.78 6.59 -13.81
C GLU A 203 8.09 7.89 -14.25
N GLU A 204 6.76 7.98 -14.10
CA GLU A 204 6.01 9.21 -14.40
C GLU A 204 6.37 10.36 -13.46
N LEU A 205 6.38 10.11 -12.14
CA LEU A 205 6.75 11.11 -11.14
C LEU A 205 8.16 11.68 -11.35
N VAL A 206 9.11 10.83 -11.77
CA VAL A 206 10.47 11.24 -12.11
C VAL A 206 10.48 12.03 -13.41
N ARG A 207 9.82 11.54 -14.45
CA ARG A 207 9.79 12.12 -15.79
C ARG A 207 9.25 13.54 -15.81
N ASP A 208 8.19 13.81 -15.06
CA ASP A 208 7.56 15.12 -14.99
C ASP A 208 8.04 15.99 -13.81
N GLY A 209 8.94 15.46 -13.00
CA GLY A 209 9.54 16.14 -11.84
C GLY A 209 8.64 16.24 -10.62
N THR A 210 7.45 15.65 -10.64
CA THR A 210 6.50 15.71 -9.52
C THR A 210 7.04 15.00 -8.28
N ILE A 211 7.96 14.04 -8.42
CA ILE A 211 8.64 13.39 -7.30
C ILE A 211 9.30 14.39 -6.33
N ALA A 212 9.71 15.59 -6.81
CA ALA A 212 10.25 16.64 -5.96
C ALA A 212 9.25 17.24 -4.95
N LEU A 213 7.96 16.88 -5.05
CA LEU A 213 6.93 17.22 -4.08
C LEU A 213 6.83 16.20 -2.93
N VAL A 214 7.49 15.06 -3.06
CA VAL A 214 7.55 14.01 -2.02
C VAL A 214 8.78 14.24 -1.16
N SER A 215 8.57 14.34 0.15
CA SER A 215 9.66 14.49 1.12
C SER A 215 10.26 13.11 1.45
N GLU A 216 9.39 12.12 1.65
CA GLU A 216 9.79 10.75 1.98
C GLU A 216 8.96 9.74 1.21
N LEU A 217 9.63 8.69 0.71
CA LEU A 217 9.04 7.62 -0.06
C LEU A 217 9.37 6.26 0.57
N MET A 218 8.33 5.49 0.85
CA MET A 218 8.40 4.07 1.16
C MET A 218 7.81 3.33 -0.03
N VAL A 219 8.58 2.46 -0.66
CA VAL A 219 8.11 1.67 -1.81
C VAL A 219 8.44 0.20 -1.65
N GLU A 220 7.46 -0.65 -1.90
CA GLU A 220 7.63 -2.09 -2.07
C GLU A 220 7.62 -2.42 -3.57
N PHE A 221 8.77 -2.84 -4.08
CA PHE A 221 8.88 -3.29 -5.47
C PHE A 221 8.54 -4.77 -5.59
N HIS A 222 7.65 -5.10 -6.51
CA HIS A 222 7.14 -6.46 -6.69
C HIS A 222 7.88 -7.25 -7.78
N THR A 223 9.17 -6.98 -8.00
CA THR A 223 10.02 -7.60 -9.03
C THR A 223 9.94 -9.13 -9.04
N GLU A 224 9.95 -9.76 -7.86
CA GLU A 224 9.91 -11.22 -7.74
C GLU A 224 8.56 -11.86 -8.07
N GLN A 225 7.51 -11.06 -8.19
CA GLN A 225 6.18 -11.54 -8.51
C GLN A 225 5.92 -11.65 -10.02
N PHE A 226 6.81 -11.07 -10.86
CA PHE A 226 6.74 -11.20 -12.30
C PHE A 226 7.27 -12.57 -12.76
N ASP A 227 6.82 -13.01 -13.94
CA ASP A 227 7.32 -14.22 -14.58
C ASP A 227 8.84 -14.19 -14.77
N GLN A 228 9.49 -15.36 -14.75
CA GLN A 228 10.94 -15.48 -14.89
C GLN A 228 11.49 -14.76 -16.13
N ASN A 229 10.73 -14.71 -17.21
CA ASN A 229 11.12 -14.01 -18.44
C ASN A 229 11.04 -12.49 -18.31
N GLN A 230 10.19 -11.97 -17.44
CA GLN A 230 9.96 -10.53 -17.24
C GLN A 230 10.77 -9.95 -16.09
N ARG A 231 11.11 -10.75 -15.08
CA ARG A 231 11.91 -10.31 -13.93
C ARG A 231 13.16 -9.52 -14.29
N PRO A 232 13.98 -9.93 -15.27
CA PRO A 232 15.18 -9.15 -15.65
C PRO A 232 14.83 -7.77 -16.23
N HIS A 233 13.65 -7.61 -16.85
CA HIS A 233 13.16 -6.33 -17.34
C HIS A 233 12.78 -5.43 -16.16
N TYR A 234 11.96 -5.92 -15.23
CA TYR A 234 11.52 -5.16 -14.06
C TYR A 234 12.66 -4.87 -13.08
N ALA A 235 13.61 -5.78 -12.90
CA ALA A 235 14.81 -5.53 -12.12
C ALA A 235 15.66 -4.37 -12.69
N ARG A 236 15.74 -4.26 -14.02
CA ARG A 236 16.40 -3.11 -14.66
C ARG A 236 15.62 -1.82 -14.47
N ARG A 237 14.28 -1.84 -14.60
CA ARG A 237 13.43 -0.67 -14.32
C ARG A 237 13.62 -0.19 -12.89
N GLU A 238 13.56 -1.10 -11.92
CA GLU A 238 13.80 -0.79 -10.51
C GLU A 238 15.16 -0.12 -10.29
N ALA A 239 16.23 -0.68 -10.87
CA ALA A 239 17.57 -0.11 -10.75
C ALA A 239 17.66 1.31 -11.35
N VAL A 240 17.03 1.55 -12.50
CA VAL A 240 16.96 2.87 -13.13
C VAL A 240 16.15 3.84 -12.27
N ILE A 241 14.97 3.43 -11.78
CA ILE A 241 14.13 4.26 -10.90
C ILE A 241 14.91 4.67 -9.65
N ARG A 242 15.61 3.74 -8.99
CA ARG A 242 16.41 4.03 -7.81
C ARG A 242 17.55 5.01 -8.09
N ASP A 243 18.23 4.89 -9.23
CA ASP A 243 19.28 5.84 -9.66
C ASP A 243 18.68 7.23 -9.92
N GLU A 244 17.57 7.32 -10.66
CA GLU A 244 16.90 8.60 -10.92
C GLU A 244 16.39 9.26 -9.64
N LEU A 245 15.77 8.51 -8.72
CA LEU A 245 15.28 9.01 -7.43
C LEU A 245 16.42 9.65 -6.61
N SER A 246 17.65 9.11 -6.72
CA SER A 246 18.82 9.67 -6.00
C SER A 246 19.19 11.09 -6.40
N ARG A 247 18.66 11.60 -7.52
CA ARG A 247 18.90 12.96 -8.04
C ARG A 247 17.89 13.98 -7.51
N PHE A 248 16.88 13.53 -6.80
CA PHE A 248 15.84 14.36 -6.22
C PHE A 248 15.99 14.49 -4.69
N PRO A 249 15.41 15.50 -4.07
CA PRO A 249 15.49 15.69 -2.62
C PRO A 249 14.58 14.73 -1.82
N VAL A 250 14.04 13.70 -2.45
CA VAL A 250 13.21 12.70 -1.80
C VAL A 250 14.06 11.74 -0.99
N GLN A 251 13.67 11.50 0.26
CA GLN A 251 14.32 10.48 1.11
C GLN A 251 13.63 9.14 0.93
N ILE A 252 14.40 8.11 0.55
CA ILE A 252 13.88 6.75 0.44
C ILE A 252 14.01 6.04 1.77
N LEU A 253 12.89 5.66 2.37
CA LEU A 253 12.85 4.90 3.62
C LEU A 253 12.77 3.41 3.34
N SER A 254 13.45 2.61 4.17
CA SER A 254 13.37 1.16 4.10
C SER A 254 11.95 0.69 4.45
N TRP A 255 11.32 -0.03 3.54
CA TRP A 255 10.00 -0.63 3.68
C TRP A 255 10.04 -2.07 3.17
N GLY A 256 9.49 -3.03 3.95
CA GLY A 256 9.55 -4.46 3.67
C GLY A 256 10.62 -5.20 4.46
#